data_77062db5c73eabd9a860c7068f1df013
#
_entry.id   77062db5c73eabd9a860c7068f1df013
#
_cell.length_a   1.000
_cell.length_b   1.000
_cell.length_c   1.000
_cell.angle_alpha   90.00
_cell.angle_beta   90.00
_cell.angle_gamma   90.00
#
_symmetry.space_group_name_H-M   'P 1'
#
loop_
_entity.id
_entity.type
_entity.pdbx_description
1 polymer ?
#
loop_
_entity_poly.entity_id
_entity_poly.type
_entity_poly.pdbx_seq_one_letter_code
_entity_poly.pdbx_strand_id
1 'polypeptide(L)'
;MAHKPVICVTPVKNEEWILERFIKCALTWADNIVIADQGSSDRSVHIAESFPRVTVVHNESGVYDEGERQRLLLNEARKISTDAIIFALDADEFLSANVLTSSEWKSVVHSPRGTAFALQPFNVVGHEGRGWMTEGSGVLGFVDDDAVHQGTKIHSVRVPVSEKNPKVFLKEIVLLHYQYADWDRMRSKHRWYECWEVIHNPERPFVKIYRQYHHMDSINPDSFHPMKEEWLHAYEKAGIEMNIAPTEDKYWWDEEVFCWIKKYGAAKFKKCDIWYKDWNLLRPSNETGNTESIRDPRSTADKAMQYYLRRTQRIHHTFLIKAMDRILRIIW
;
A
#
# COMPACT_ATOMS: atom_id res chain seq x y z
N MET A 1 -20.02 29.96 -4.22
CA MET A 1 -19.23 29.18 -5.17
C MET A 1 -19.94 27.86 -5.36
N ALA A 2 -19.97 27.30 -6.59
CA ALA A 2 -20.51 25.95 -6.80
C ALA A 2 -19.71 24.93 -5.99
N HIS A 3 -20.38 23.92 -5.47
CA HIS A 3 -19.74 22.79 -4.77
C HIS A 3 -18.85 22.06 -5.77
N LYS A 4 -17.55 21.90 -5.45
CA LYS A 4 -16.66 21.05 -6.23
C LYS A 4 -16.91 19.59 -5.83
N PRO A 5 -17.14 18.69 -6.79
CA PRO A 5 -17.28 17.30 -6.44
C PRO A 5 -15.98 16.74 -5.86
N VAL A 6 -16.13 15.89 -4.85
CA VAL A 6 -15.02 15.15 -4.24
C VAL A 6 -15.02 13.74 -4.82
N ILE A 7 -13.91 13.34 -5.43
CA ILE A 7 -13.75 12.02 -6.04
C ILE A 7 -12.63 11.26 -5.31
N CYS A 8 -12.94 10.07 -4.82
CA CYS A 8 -11.93 9.16 -4.31
C CYS A 8 -11.46 8.24 -5.43
N VAL A 9 -10.16 8.08 -5.61
CA VAL A 9 -9.61 7.15 -6.58
C VAL A 9 -8.75 6.10 -5.87
N THR A 10 -8.90 4.82 -6.23
CA THR A 10 -8.20 3.72 -5.57
C THR A 10 -7.82 2.61 -6.54
N PRO A 11 -6.59 2.09 -6.48
CA PRO A 11 -6.23 0.84 -7.15
C PRO A 11 -6.65 -0.36 -6.29
N VAL A 12 -7.15 -1.41 -6.93
CA VAL A 12 -7.57 -2.63 -6.25
C VAL A 12 -6.96 -3.86 -6.92
N LYS A 13 -6.46 -4.79 -6.11
CA LYS A 13 -6.14 -6.16 -6.51
C LYS A 13 -6.33 -7.09 -5.32
N ASN A 14 -7.38 -7.90 -5.36
CA ASN A 14 -7.71 -8.88 -4.32
C ASN A 14 -7.81 -8.21 -2.92
N GLU A 15 -8.74 -7.27 -2.80
CA GLU A 15 -8.99 -6.51 -1.56
C GLU A 15 -10.41 -6.78 -0.99
N GLU A 16 -11.04 -7.94 -1.32
CA GLU A 16 -12.41 -8.26 -0.86
C GLU A 16 -12.57 -8.19 0.65
N TRP A 17 -11.49 -8.45 1.42
CA TRP A 17 -11.47 -8.44 2.87
C TRP A 17 -11.77 -7.06 3.49
N ILE A 18 -11.54 -5.97 2.73
CA ILE A 18 -11.67 -4.60 3.24
C ILE A 18 -12.46 -3.66 2.32
N LEU A 19 -12.58 -4.00 1.03
CA LEU A 19 -13.06 -3.10 -0.01
C LEU A 19 -14.47 -2.58 0.24
N GLU A 20 -15.40 -3.42 0.70
CA GLU A 20 -16.77 -2.99 1.00
C GLU A 20 -16.78 -1.90 2.07
N ARG A 21 -15.98 -2.07 3.09
CA ARG A 21 -15.80 -1.12 4.19
C ARG A 21 -15.17 0.18 3.70
N PHE A 22 -14.13 0.08 2.87
CA PHE A 22 -13.50 1.24 2.23
C PHE A 22 -14.53 2.06 1.44
N ILE A 23 -15.31 1.42 0.58
CA ILE A 23 -16.33 2.10 -0.24
C ILE A 23 -17.38 2.78 0.66
N LYS A 24 -17.91 2.09 1.65
CA LYS A 24 -18.88 2.65 2.58
C LYS A 24 -18.34 3.89 3.31
N CYS A 25 -17.12 3.85 3.82
CA CYS A 25 -16.49 5.00 4.47
C CYS A 25 -16.24 6.14 3.48
N ALA A 26 -15.65 5.86 2.33
CA ALA A 26 -15.35 6.87 1.32
C ALA A 26 -16.61 7.56 0.80
N LEU A 27 -17.72 6.84 0.59
CA LEU A 27 -19.00 7.41 0.16
C LEU A 27 -19.68 8.32 1.20
N THR A 28 -19.16 8.43 2.41
CA THR A 28 -19.66 9.40 3.40
C THR A 28 -19.14 10.82 3.13
N TRP A 29 -17.99 10.96 2.46
CA TRP A 29 -17.34 12.24 2.18
C TRP A 29 -17.03 12.48 0.70
N ALA A 30 -16.99 11.42 -0.13
CA ALA A 30 -16.81 11.51 -1.58
C ALA A 30 -18.14 11.40 -2.32
N ASP A 31 -18.30 12.18 -3.38
CA ASP A 31 -19.46 12.13 -4.27
C ASP A 31 -19.41 10.89 -5.18
N ASN A 32 -18.19 10.52 -5.63
CA ASN A 32 -17.95 9.36 -6.49
C ASN A 32 -16.64 8.66 -6.10
N ILE A 33 -16.55 7.38 -6.44
CA ILE A 33 -15.31 6.60 -6.32
C ILE A 33 -14.95 6.03 -7.70
N VAL A 34 -13.66 6.09 -8.06
CA VAL A 34 -13.11 5.41 -9.23
C VAL A 34 -12.16 4.33 -8.75
N ILE A 35 -12.40 3.10 -9.18
CA ILE A 35 -11.58 1.93 -8.84
C ILE A 35 -10.87 1.43 -10.10
N ALA A 36 -9.53 1.34 -10.06
CA ALA A 36 -8.76 0.66 -11.09
C ALA A 36 -8.47 -0.78 -10.62
N ASP A 37 -9.24 -1.74 -11.15
CA ASP A 37 -9.00 -3.15 -10.91
C ASP A 37 -7.75 -3.65 -11.65
N GLN A 38 -6.85 -4.30 -10.91
CA GLN A 38 -5.57 -4.83 -11.41
C GLN A 38 -5.66 -6.33 -11.73
N GLY A 39 -6.83 -6.80 -12.18
CA GLY A 39 -7.09 -8.21 -12.44
C GLY A 39 -7.30 -9.00 -11.15
N SER A 40 -8.24 -8.57 -10.33
CA SER A 40 -8.65 -9.30 -9.13
C SER A 40 -9.29 -10.64 -9.48
N SER A 41 -8.97 -11.66 -8.71
CA SER A 41 -9.52 -13.03 -8.84
C SER A 41 -10.50 -13.38 -7.72
N ASP A 42 -10.63 -12.49 -6.72
CA ASP A 42 -11.58 -12.59 -5.62
C ASP A 42 -12.89 -11.82 -5.93
N ARG A 43 -13.70 -11.51 -4.92
CA ARG A 43 -14.95 -10.78 -5.11
C ARG A 43 -14.81 -9.26 -5.19
N SER A 44 -13.60 -8.71 -5.26
CA SER A 44 -13.37 -7.25 -5.25
C SER A 44 -14.18 -6.52 -6.31
N VAL A 45 -14.17 -6.99 -7.57
CA VAL A 45 -14.94 -6.37 -8.67
C VAL A 45 -16.44 -6.41 -8.39
N HIS A 46 -16.96 -7.57 -7.98
CA HIS A 46 -18.36 -7.74 -7.65
C HIS A 46 -18.82 -6.81 -6.51
N ILE A 47 -17.99 -6.67 -5.47
CA ILE A 47 -18.25 -5.74 -4.36
C ILE A 47 -18.32 -4.31 -4.89
N ALA A 48 -17.34 -3.88 -5.68
CA ALA A 48 -17.26 -2.53 -6.20
C ALA A 48 -18.47 -2.17 -7.08
N GLU A 49 -18.87 -3.06 -7.99
CA GLU A 49 -19.99 -2.88 -8.91
C GLU A 49 -21.35 -2.84 -8.22
N SER A 50 -21.46 -3.34 -6.99
CA SER A 50 -22.71 -3.27 -6.21
C SER A 50 -23.07 -1.86 -5.72
N PHE A 51 -22.15 -0.88 -5.85
CA PHE A 51 -22.35 0.50 -5.39
C PHE A 51 -22.59 1.46 -6.56
N PRO A 52 -23.75 2.14 -6.66
CA PRO A 52 -24.10 2.99 -7.82
C PRO A 52 -23.17 4.19 -8.07
N ARG A 53 -22.45 4.65 -7.02
CA ARG A 53 -21.50 5.78 -7.10
C ARG A 53 -20.06 5.34 -7.27
N VAL A 54 -19.82 4.07 -7.65
CA VAL A 54 -18.50 3.50 -7.91
C VAL A 54 -18.37 3.22 -9.39
N THR A 55 -17.31 3.71 -10.00
CA THR A 55 -16.91 3.38 -11.38
C THR A 55 -15.71 2.44 -11.32
N VAL A 56 -15.85 1.26 -11.91
CA VAL A 56 -14.75 0.29 -12.02
C VAL A 56 -14.15 0.39 -13.42
N VAL A 57 -12.83 0.51 -13.50
CA VAL A 57 -12.06 0.43 -14.75
C VAL A 57 -11.02 -0.67 -14.63
N HIS A 58 -10.88 -1.47 -15.68
CA HIS A 58 -9.94 -2.58 -15.70
C HIS A 58 -8.58 -2.11 -16.22
N ASN A 59 -7.52 -2.38 -15.47
CA ASN A 59 -6.16 -2.19 -15.93
C ASN A 59 -5.66 -3.48 -16.56
N GLU A 60 -5.80 -3.58 -17.88
CA GLU A 60 -5.47 -4.78 -18.65
C GLU A 60 -3.96 -4.92 -18.96
N SER A 61 -3.12 -3.99 -18.51
CA SER A 61 -1.69 -3.96 -18.90
C SER A 61 -0.92 -5.22 -18.51
N GLY A 62 -1.38 -6.00 -17.53
CA GLY A 62 -0.71 -7.18 -17.00
C GLY A 62 0.68 -6.90 -16.39
N VAL A 63 1.14 -5.64 -16.44
CA VAL A 63 2.42 -5.17 -15.92
C VAL A 63 2.17 -4.30 -14.71
N TYR A 64 2.93 -4.52 -13.64
CA TYR A 64 2.86 -3.67 -12.46
C TYR A 64 3.54 -2.32 -12.76
N ASP A 65 2.76 -1.27 -12.88
CA ASP A 65 3.21 0.11 -13.07
C ASP A 65 2.28 1.08 -12.33
N GLU A 66 2.75 1.58 -11.18
CA GLU A 66 1.96 2.50 -10.35
C GLU A 66 1.71 3.83 -11.05
N GLY A 67 2.64 4.32 -11.86
CA GLY A 67 2.49 5.57 -12.60
C GLY A 67 1.39 5.47 -13.65
N GLU A 68 1.33 4.38 -14.43
CA GLU A 68 0.26 4.15 -15.41
C GLU A 68 -1.10 3.98 -14.73
N ARG A 69 -1.13 3.22 -13.66
CA ARG A 69 -2.33 3.02 -12.84
C ARG A 69 -2.89 4.34 -12.30
N GLN A 70 -2.04 5.22 -11.78
CA GLN A 70 -2.47 6.53 -11.30
C GLN A 70 -2.98 7.43 -12.44
N ARG A 71 -2.32 7.40 -13.62
CA ARG A 71 -2.82 8.13 -14.80
C ARG A 71 -4.21 7.64 -15.23
N LEU A 72 -4.43 6.32 -15.23
CA LEU A 72 -5.74 5.73 -15.53
C LEU A 72 -6.81 6.26 -14.57
N LEU A 73 -6.56 6.17 -13.25
CA LEU A 73 -7.47 6.64 -12.21
C LEU A 73 -7.83 8.13 -12.36
N LEU A 74 -6.82 8.98 -12.56
CA LEU A 74 -7.02 10.42 -12.72
C LEU A 74 -7.79 10.76 -13.99
N ASN A 75 -7.51 10.07 -15.11
CA ASN A 75 -8.23 10.28 -16.36
C ASN A 75 -9.70 9.89 -16.23
N GLU A 76 -10.01 8.80 -15.53
CA GLU A 76 -11.40 8.40 -15.29
C GLU A 76 -12.13 9.38 -14.33
N ALA A 77 -11.45 9.86 -13.29
CA ALA A 77 -12.00 10.88 -12.40
C ALA A 77 -12.33 12.18 -13.17
N ARG A 78 -11.47 12.60 -14.10
CA ARG A 78 -11.67 13.79 -14.95
C ARG A 78 -12.83 13.67 -15.92
N LYS A 79 -13.24 12.46 -16.29
CA LYS A 79 -14.48 12.24 -17.09
C LYS A 79 -15.73 12.55 -16.26
N ILE A 80 -15.66 12.38 -14.93
CA ILE A 80 -16.76 12.73 -14.02
C ILE A 80 -16.81 14.25 -13.83
N SER A 81 -15.67 14.89 -13.55
CA SER A 81 -15.56 16.34 -13.39
C SER A 81 -14.13 16.81 -13.62
N THR A 82 -13.97 17.92 -14.36
CA THR A 82 -12.68 18.61 -14.57
C THR A 82 -12.37 19.66 -13.50
N ASP A 83 -13.27 19.92 -12.56
CA ASP A 83 -13.06 20.80 -11.40
C ASP A 83 -13.38 20.04 -10.12
N ALA A 84 -12.71 18.92 -9.92
CA ALA A 84 -12.90 18.03 -8.77
C ALA A 84 -11.80 18.21 -7.73
N ILE A 85 -12.12 17.81 -6.50
CA ILE A 85 -11.14 17.50 -5.46
C ILE A 85 -10.92 15.99 -5.51
N ILE A 86 -9.70 15.56 -5.74
CA ILE A 86 -9.38 14.16 -5.91
C ILE A 86 -8.52 13.68 -4.72
N PHE A 87 -8.95 12.62 -4.04
CA PHE A 87 -8.18 11.89 -3.05
C PHE A 87 -7.77 10.52 -3.61
N ALA A 88 -6.47 10.24 -3.63
CA ALA A 88 -5.92 8.98 -4.09
C ALA A 88 -5.48 8.14 -2.89
N LEU A 89 -6.33 7.18 -2.51
CA LEU A 89 -6.15 6.29 -1.36
C LEU A 89 -5.99 4.84 -1.83
N ASP A 90 -5.25 4.03 -1.09
CA ASP A 90 -5.30 2.57 -1.26
C ASP A 90 -6.57 2.01 -0.56
N ALA A 91 -7.00 0.82 -0.94
CA ALA A 91 -8.24 0.22 -0.41
C ALA A 91 -8.17 -0.06 1.12
N ASP A 92 -6.99 -0.07 1.70
CA ASP A 92 -6.73 -0.23 3.12
C ASP A 92 -6.43 1.11 3.85
N GLU A 93 -6.75 2.25 3.19
CA GLU A 93 -6.56 3.61 3.72
C GLU A 93 -7.89 4.34 3.84
N PHE A 94 -8.14 4.93 5.00
CA PHE A 94 -9.38 5.63 5.31
C PHE A 94 -9.08 7.03 5.87
N LEU A 95 -9.82 8.04 5.45
CA LEU A 95 -9.85 9.28 6.21
C LEU A 95 -10.52 8.97 7.56
N SER A 96 -10.03 9.57 8.65
CA SER A 96 -10.69 9.42 9.95
C SER A 96 -12.12 10.01 9.94
N ALA A 97 -13.06 9.39 10.66
CA ALA A 97 -14.49 9.70 10.59
C ALA A 97 -14.85 11.14 10.98
N ASN A 98 -13.96 11.85 11.70
CA ASN A 98 -14.12 13.26 12.01
C ASN A 98 -14.03 14.18 10.77
N VAL A 99 -13.67 13.65 9.59
CA VAL A 99 -13.77 14.37 8.31
C VAL A 99 -15.16 14.98 8.12
N LEU A 100 -16.22 14.31 8.58
CA LEU A 100 -17.61 14.75 8.44
C LEU A 100 -17.95 15.98 9.29
N THR A 101 -17.17 16.28 10.31
CA THR A 101 -17.42 17.36 11.28
C THR A 101 -16.27 18.37 11.38
N SER A 102 -15.10 18.06 10.85
CA SER A 102 -13.90 18.89 10.93
C SER A 102 -14.05 20.20 10.17
N SER A 103 -13.57 21.29 10.78
CA SER A 103 -13.45 22.59 10.12
C SER A 103 -12.42 22.57 8.97
N GLU A 104 -11.43 21.69 9.04
CA GLU A 104 -10.43 21.50 7.97
C GLU A 104 -11.09 21.02 6.67
N TRP A 105 -12.09 20.12 6.75
CA TRP A 105 -12.82 19.67 5.57
C TRP A 105 -13.54 20.79 4.83
N LYS A 106 -14.10 21.75 5.58
CA LYS A 106 -14.70 22.95 4.99
C LYS A 106 -13.65 23.77 4.21
N SER A 107 -12.41 23.80 4.69
CA SER A 107 -11.32 24.47 3.98
C SER A 107 -10.90 23.68 2.73
N VAL A 108 -10.89 22.35 2.80
CA VAL A 108 -10.58 21.47 1.65
C VAL A 108 -11.55 21.77 0.49
N VAL A 109 -12.86 21.75 0.74
CA VAL A 109 -13.87 21.92 -0.32
C VAL A 109 -13.90 23.32 -0.93
N HIS A 110 -13.30 24.31 -0.29
CA HIS A 110 -13.20 25.68 -0.80
C HIS A 110 -11.80 26.04 -1.33
N SER A 111 -10.88 25.09 -1.35
CA SER A 111 -9.51 25.33 -1.80
C SER A 111 -9.42 25.64 -3.30
N PRO A 112 -8.51 26.53 -3.71
CA PRO A 112 -8.27 26.83 -5.13
C PRO A 112 -7.63 25.64 -5.86
N ARG A 113 -7.75 25.65 -7.21
CA ARG A 113 -7.10 24.67 -8.09
C ARG A 113 -5.61 24.57 -7.82
N GLY A 114 -5.06 23.36 -7.90
CA GLY A 114 -3.66 23.06 -7.65
C GLY A 114 -3.28 22.95 -6.17
N THR A 115 -4.22 23.20 -5.22
CA THR A 115 -3.94 22.97 -3.80
C THR A 115 -3.80 21.48 -3.50
N ALA A 116 -2.72 21.11 -2.84
CA ALA A 116 -2.42 19.75 -2.43
C ALA A 116 -2.74 19.53 -0.94
N PHE A 117 -3.25 18.35 -0.60
CA PHE A 117 -3.61 17.96 0.77
C PHE A 117 -2.70 16.85 1.27
N ALA A 118 -2.02 17.13 2.39
CA ALA A 118 -1.15 16.18 3.04
C ALA A 118 -1.77 15.69 4.35
N LEU A 119 -1.71 14.38 4.57
CA LEU A 119 -2.24 13.71 5.75
C LEU A 119 -1.14 12.91 6.44
N GLN A 120 -1.25 12.78 7.75
CA GLN A 120 -0.38 11.94 8.55
C GLN A 120 -1.03 10.57 8.73
N PRO A 121 -0.32 9.46 8.39
CA PRO A 121 -0.83 8.13 8.59
C PRO A 121 -0.80 7.69 10.06
N PHE A 122 -1.89 7.08 10.52
CA PHE A 122 -1.95 6.23 11.69
C PHE A 122 -2.01 4.77 11.24
N ASN A 123 -0.95 4.02 11.49
CA ASN A 123 -0.88 2.61 11.12
C ASN A 123 -1.64 1.76 12.14
N VAL A 124 -2.71 1.12 11.68
CA VAL A 124 -3.55 0.26 12.51
C VAL A 124 -2.93 -1.13 12.60
N VAL A 125 -2.85 -1.69 13.81
CA VAL A 125 -2.28 -3.01 14.08
C VAL A 125 -3.36 -3.94 14.61
N GLY A 126 -3.50 -5.09 13.97
CA GLY A 126 -4.50 -6.08 14.38
C GLY A 126 -5.91 -5.50 14.33
N HIS A 127 -6.79 -6.07 15.13
CA HIS A 127 -8.21 -5.69 15.21
C HIS A 127 -8.58 -4.97 16.52
N GLU A 128 -7.60 -4.67 17.37
CA GLU A 128 -7.85 -4.07 18.71
C GLU A 128 -7.95 -2.55 18.69
N GLY A 129 -7.95 -1.91 17.49
CA GLY A 129 -8.02 -0.47 17.40
C GLY A 129 -6.78 0.24 17.98
N ARG A 130 -5.61 -0.37 17.88
CA ARG A 130 -4.32 0.19 18.32
C ARG A 130 -3.40 0.41 17.14
N GLY A 131 -2.40 1.26 17.31
CA GLY A 131 -1.43 1.52 16.26
C GLY A 131 -0.47 2.63 16.64
N TRP A 132 0.17 3.20 15.62
CA TRP A 132 1.11 4.32 15.81
C TRP A 132 1.00 5.34 14.69
N MET A 133 1.31 6.60 15.00
CA MET A 133 1.47 7.65 14.01
C MET A 133 2.80 7.50 13.29
N THR A 134 2.80 7.56 11.96
CA THR A 134 4.02 7.64 11.17
C THR A 134 4.66 9.02 11.33
N GLU A 135 6.00 9.08 11.39
CA GLU A 135 6.72 10.33 11.26
C GLU A 135 6.57 10.87 9.81
N GLY A 136 6.07 12.11 9.69
CA GLY A 136 5.83 12.73 8.38
C GLY A 136 4.43 12.53 7.84
N SER A 137 4.19 13.09 6.66
CA SER A 137 2.89 13.09 5.97
C SER A 137 3.06 12.80 4.50
N GLY A 138 2.03 12.21 3.90
CA GLY A 138 1.94 11.99 2.46
C GLY A 138 0.93 12.95 1.81
N VAL A 139 1.22 13.43 0.60
CA VAL A 139 0.26 14.16 -0.22
C VAL A 139 -0.64 13.15 -0.91
N LEU A 140 -1.90 13.11 -0.51
CA LEU A 140 -2.87 12.10 -0.93
C LEU A 140 -4.10 12.70 -1.63
N GLY A 141 -4.26 14.02 -1.59
CA GLY A 141 -5.36 14.70 -2.26
C GLY A 141 -4.90 15.99 -2.92
N PHE A 142 -5.69 16.48 -3.86
CA PHE A 142 -5.46 17.77 -4.52
C PHE A 142 -6.75 18.29 -5.17
N VAL A 143 -6.79 19.60 -5.40
CA VAL A 143 -7.80 20.20 -6.29
C VAL A 143 -7.28 20.12 -7.71
N ASP A 144 -7.94 19.37 -8.56
CA ASP A 144 -7.44 19.09 -9.92
C ASP A 144 -7.21 20.39 -10.72
N ASP A 145 -6.05 20.46 -11.34
CA ASP A 145 -5.58 21.57 -12.18
C ASP A 145 -5.13 21.10 -13.58
N ASP A 146 -5.56 19.89 -13.98
CA ASP A 146 -5.22 19.22 -15.22
C ASP A 146 -3.73 18.84 -15.35
N ALA A 147 -2.94 18.91 -14.26
CA ALA A 147 -1.55 18.52 -14.28
C ALA A 147 -1.37 17.04 -14.68
N VAL A 148 -0.36 16.78 -15.51
CA VAL A 148 -0.04 15.42 -15.95
C VAL A 148 0.70 14.67 -14.86
N HIS A 149 0.20 13.50 -14.49
CA HIS A 149 0.84 12.65 -13.50
C HIS A 149 2.14 12.04 -14.06
N GLN A 150 3.26 12.34 -13.41
CA GLN A 150 4.58 11.79 -13.72
C GLN A 150 4.98 10.82 -12.60
N GLY A 151 4.53 9.58 -12.73
CA GLY A 151 4.82 8.54 -11.75
C GLY A 151 5.92 7.60 -12.17
N THR A 152 6.41 6.84 -11.20
CA THR A 152 7.37 5.74 -11.36
C THR A 152 6.66 4.39 -11.33
N LYS A 153 7.32 3.33 -11.81
CA LYS A 153 6.74 1.98 -11.82
C LYS A 153 6.42 1.44 -10.43
N ILE A 154 7.22 1.84 -9.44
CA ILE A 154 7.06 1.45 -8.03
C ILE A 154 7.33 2.66 -7.14
N HIS A 155 6.63 2.75 -6.01
CA HIS A 155 6.69 3.89 -5.08
C HIS A 155 6.40 5.24 -5.77
N SER A 156 5.41 5.22 -6.64
CA SER A 156 4.95 6.42 -7.34
C SER A 156 4.29 7.39 -6.39
N VAL A 157 4.44 8.69 -6.66
CA VAL A 157 3.58 9.70 -6.04
C VAL A 157 2.11 9.43 -6.40
N ARG A 158 1.18 9.74 -5.51
CA ARG A 158 -0.24 9.43 -5.71
C ARG A 158 -0.98 10.45 -6.57
N VAL A 159 -0.56 11.71 -6.48
CA VAL A 159 -1.22 12.84 -7.13
C VAL A 159 -0.21 13.70 -7.89
N PRO A 160 -0.62 14.39 -8.99
CA PRO A 160 0.28 15.11 -9.87
C PRO A 160 0.63 16.50 -9.32
N VAL A 161 1.23 16.56 -8.13
CA VAL A 161 1.62 17.81 -7.49
C VAL A 161 3.14 18.01 -7.51
N SER A 162 3.56 19.26 -7.62
CA SER A 162 4.95 19.69 -7.58
C SER A 162 5.27 20.40 -6.26
N GLU A 163 6.53 20.76 -6.04
CA GLU A 163 6.93 21.57 -4.88
C GLU A 163 6.31 22.99 -4.90
N LYS A 164 5.90 23.46 -6.08
CA LYS A 164 5.31 24.80 -6.25
C LYS A 164 3.83 24.86 -5.87
N ASN A 165 3.15 23.71 -5.80
CA ASN A 165 1.75 23.68 -5.43
C ASN A 165 1.55 24.10 -3.98
N PRO A 166 0.54 24.94 -3.66
CA PRO A 166 0.14 25.22 -2.28
C PRO A 166 -0.17 23.89 -1.55
N LYS A 167 0.38 23.71 -0.36
CA LYS A 167 0.16 22.49 0.44
C LYS A 167 -0.59 22.85 1.71
N VAL A 168 -1.69 22.16 1.94
CA VAL A 168 -2.47 22.19 3.17
C VAL A 168 -2.22 20.90 3.93
N PHE A 169 -1.71 21.01 5.13
CA PHE A 169 -1.49 19.90 6.02
C PHE A 169 -2.73 19.74 6.91
N LEU A 170 -3.44 18.62 6.77
CA LEU A 170 -4.60 18.29 7.59
C LEU A 170 -4.11 17.72 8.92
N LYS A 171 -4.44 18.38 10.03
CA LYS A 171 -3.97 18.04 11.38
C LYS A 171 -5.01 17.28 12.19
N GLU A 172 -6.30 17.59 11.96
CA GLU A 172 -7.42 16.94 12.62
C GLU A 172 -7.80 15.64 11.92
N ILE A 173 -7.79 15.67 10.57
CA ILE A 173 -8.12 14.53 9.73
C ILE A 173 -6.83 13.72 9.51
N VAL A 174 -6.82 12.49 9.99
CA VAL A 174 -5.69 11.57 9.81
C VAL A 174 -6.04 10.47 8.79
N LEU A 175 -5.01 9.83 8.25
CA LEU A 175 -5.16 8.66 7.41
C LEU A 175 -5.06 7.40 8.28
N LEU A 176 -6.16 6.68 8.45
CA LEU A 176 -6.15 5.36 9.10
C LEU A 176 -5.69 4.33 8.08
N HIS A 177 -4.51 3.75 8.29
CA HIS A 177 -3.90 2.82 7.35
C HIS A 177 -3.85 1.42 7.94
N TYR A 178 -4.65 0.52 7.39
CA TYR A 178 -4.86 -0.85 7.88
C TYR A 178 -3.86 -1.87 7.32
N GLN A 179 -2.75 -1.42 6.72
CA GLN A 179 -1.74 -2.32 6.14
C GLN A 179 -1.13 -3.32 7.14
N TYR A 180 -1.16 -2.99 8.45
CA TYR A 180 -0.66 -3.85 9.52
C TYR A 180 -1.77 -4.50 10.34
N ALA A 181 -3.02 -4.41 9.89
CA ALA A 181 -4.13 -5.13 10.50
C ALA A 181 -3.88 -6.66 10.45
N ASP A 182 -3.23 -7.12 9.39
CA ASP A 182 -2.65 -8.46 9.29
C ASP A 182 -1.14 -8.38 9.01
N TRP A 183 -0.36 -8.80 9.99
CA TRP A 183 1.10 -8.82 9.91
C TRP A 183 1.62 -9.80 8.86
N ASP A 184 0.98 -10.96 8.69
CA ASP A 184 1.44 -11.98 7.73
C ASP A 184 1.10 -11.57 6.29
N ARG A 185 -0.04 -10.88 6.09
CA ARG A 185 -0.40 -10.24 4.83
C ARG A 185 0.67 -9.21 4.43
N MET A 186 1.05 -8.33 5.35
CA MET A 186 2.07 -7.32 5.06
C MET A 186 3.45 -7.93 4.83
N ARG A 187 3.82 -8.99 5.55
CA ARG A 187 5.05 -9.74 5.28
C ARG A 187 5.06 -10.38 3.90
N SER A 188 3.91 -10.92 3.45
CA SER A 188 3.77 -11.44 2.09
C SER A 188 4.03 -10.36 1.03
N LYS A 189 3.41 -9.19 1.20
CA LYS A 189 3.62 -8.01 0.33
C LYS A 189 5.09 -7.59 0.31
N HIS A 190 5.79 -7.59 1.45
CA HIS A 190 7.21 -7.25 1.52
C HIS A 190 8.11 -8.27 0.83
N ARG A 191 7.83 -9.58 0.94
CA ARG A 191 8.54 -10.62 0.18
C ARG A 191 8.39 -10.39 -1.33
N TRP A 192 7.19 -10.03 -1.76
CA TRP A 192 6.91 -9.71 -3.14
C TRP A 192 7.73 -8.50 -3.61
N TYR A 193 7.73 -7.39 -2.88
CA TYR A 193 8.52 -6.21 -3.20
C TYR A 193 10.02 -6.53 -3.28
N GLU A 194 10.54 -7.29 -2.33
CA GLU A 194 11.95 -7.71 -2.30
C GLU A 194 12.34 -8.50 -3.56
N CYS A 195 11.49 -9.46 -3.96
CA CYS A 195 11.70 -10.24 -5.17
C CYS A 195 11.50 -9.40 -6.44
N TRP A 196 10.53 -8.50 -6.47
CA TRP A 196 10.28 -7.59 -7.57
C TRP A 196 11.52 -6.71 -7.85
N GLU A 197 12.10 -6.13 -6.82
CA GLU A 197 13.32 -5.34 -6.91
C GLU A 197 14.50 -6.14 -7.50
N VAL A 198 14.67 -7.38 -7.05
CA VAL A 198 15.75 -8.26 -7.57
C VAL A 198 15.56 -8.58 -9.06
N ILE A 199 14.34 -8.61 -9.56
CA ILE A 199 14.04 -8.86 -10.97
C ILE A 199 14.26 -7.60 -11.80
N HIS A 200 13.70 -6.45 -11.36
CA HIS A 200 13.56 -5.25 -12.21
C HIS A 200 14.65 -4.20 -11.95
N ASN A 201 15.29 -4.24 -10.79
CA ASN A 201 16.36 -3.31 -10.39
C ASN A 201 17.63 -4.08 -9.97
N PRO A 202 18.20 -4.94 -10.83
CA PRO A 202 19.31 -5.83 -10.46
C PRO A 202 20.57 -5.08 -10.00
N GLU A 203 20.74 -3.81 -10.41
CA GLU A 203 21.87 -2.97 -9.99
C GLU A 203 21.71 -2.38 -8.59
N ARG A 204 20.50 -2.50 -8.00
CA ARG A 204 20.25 -1.98 -6.66
C ARG A 204 20.93 -2.88 -5.63
N PRO A 205 21.83 -2.34 -4.75
CA PRO A 205 22.48 -3.15 -3.73
C PRO A 205 21.46 -3.84 -2.80
N PHE A 206 21.56 -5.17 -2.66
CA PHE A 206 20.58 -5.95 -1.94
C PHE A 206 20.42 -5.54 -0.48
N VAL A 207 21.49 -5.11 0.19
CA VAL A 207 21.43 -4.56 1.55
C VAL A 207 20.42 -3.40 1.66
N LYS A 208 20.30 -2.55 0.63
CA LYS A 208 19.30 -1.46 0.62
C LYS A 208 17.88 -2.00 0.49
N ILE A 209 17.70 -3.02 -0.38
CA ILE A 209 16.42 -3.70 -0.58
C ILE A 209 15.97 -4.32 0.75
N TYR A 210 16.86 -5.10 1.38
CA TYR A 210 16.60 -5.74 2.66
C TYR A 210 16.17 -4.72 3.73
N ARG A 211 16.97 -3.65 3.96
CA ARG A 211 16.68 -2.64 4.97
C ARG A 211 15.32 -1.98 4.77
N GLN A 212 14.91 -1.77 3.52
CA GLN A 212 13.65 -1.15 3.19
C GLN A 212 12.45 -2.08 3.49
N TYR A 213 12.51 -3.36 3.10
CA TYR A 213 11.36 -4.27 3.18
C TYR A 213 11.30 -5.10 4.47
N HIS A 214 12.31 -4.97 5.35
CA HIS A 214 12.31 -5.55 6.69
C HIS A 214 12.10 -4.54 7.81
N HIS A 215 11.59 -3.33 7.51
CA HIS A 215 11.38 -2.30 8.51
C HIS A 215 10.38 -2.72 9.60
N MET A 216 9.44 -3.63 9.31
CA MET A 216 8.51 -4.19 10.29
C MET A 216 9.23 -4.77 11.51
N ASP A 217 10.40 -5.37 11.32
CA ASP A 217 11.20 -5.94 12.42
C ASP A 217 11.80 -4.87 13.35
N SER A 218 11.73 -3.59 12.93
CA SER A 218 12.19 -2.43 13.71
C SER A 218 11.07 -1.71 14.45
N ILE A 219 9.81 -2.04 14.17
CA ILE A 219 8.66 -1.41 14.83
C ILE A 219 8.66 -1.81 16.30
N ASN A 220 8.59 -0.80 17.18
CA ASN A 220 8.52 -1.02 18.63
C ASN A 220 7.06 -1.15 19.08
N PRO A 221 6.62 -2.31 19.60
CA PRO A 221 5.27 -2.48 20.12
C PRO A 221 4.90 -1.50 21.26
N ASP A 222 5.88 -1.00 22.01
CA ASP A 222 5.66 -0.03 23.07
C ASP A 222 5.20 1.35 22.54
N SER A 223 5.37 1.60 21.23
CA SER A 223 4.85 2.82 20.57
C SER A 223 3.36 2.73 20.21
N PHE A 224 2.73 1.57 20.37
CA PHE A 224 1.33 1.39 20.01
C PHE A 224 0.42 2.02 21.06
N HIS A 225 -0.50 2.86 20.59
CA HIS A 225 -1.54 3.50 21.40
C HIS A 225 -2.92 3.28 20.79
N PRO A 226 -3.99 3.40 21.59
CA PRO A 226 -5.35 3.29 21.07
C PRO A 226 -5.62 4.37 20.02
N MET A 227 -6.42 4.04 19.01
CA MET A 227 -7.05 5.03 18.12
C MET A 227 -7.95 5.94 18.94
N LYS A 228 -8.06 7.20 18.52
CA LYS A 228 -9.03 8.10 19.13
C LYS A 228 -10.45 7.71 18.73
N GLU A 229 -11.37 7.75 19.67
CA GLU A 229 -12.79 7.45 19.43
C GLU A 229 -13.38 8.31 18.29
N GLU A 230 -13.03 9.58 18.25
CA GLU A 230 -13.49 10.52 17.21
C GLU A 230 -13.14 10.10 15.79
N TRP A 231 -12.09 9.26 15.60
CA TRP A 231 -11.65 8.77 14.30
C TRP A 231 -12.53 7.67 13.71
N LEU A 232 -13.36 7.01 14.55
CA LEU A 232 -14.22 5.90 14.15
C LEU A 232 -15.71 6.19 14.37
N HIS A 233 -16.05 6.97 15.38
CA HIS A 233 -17.41 7.15 15.88
C HIS A 233 -18.47 7.41 14.81
N ALA A 234 -18.22 8.29 13.85
CA ALA A 234 -19.23 8.60 12.83
C ALA A 234 -19.44 7.43 11.84
N TYR A 235 -18.42 6.63 11.56
CA TYR A 235 -18.53 5.43 10.74
C TYR A 235 -19.32 4.34 11.47
N GLU A 236 -19.01 4.10 12.73
CA GLU A 236 -19.72 3.13 13.58
C GLU A 236 -21.19 3.52 13.76
N LYS A 237 -21.46 4.80 13.97
CA LYS A 237 -22.84 5.34 14.04
C LYS A 237 -23.60 5.14 12.72
N ALA A 238 -22.91 5.15 11.59
CA ALA A 238 -23.48 4.83 10.28
C ALA A 238 -23.64 3.32 10.04
N GLY A 239 -23.36 2.48 11.02
CA GLY A 239 -23.43 1.02 10.92
C GLY A 239 -22.28 0.38 10.15
N ILE A 240 -21.16 1.11 9.98
CA ILE A 240 -19.96 0.58 9.33
C ILE A 240 -19.05 -0.01 10.41
N GLU A 241 -18.88 -1.32 10.39
CA GLU A 241 -17.99 -1.99 11.32
C GLU A 241 -16.53 -1.74 10.95
N MET A 242 -15.77 -1.10 11.83
CA MET A 242 -14.37 -0.76 11.63
C MET A 242 -13.38 -1.78 12.23
N ASN A 243 -13.90 -2.79 12.95
CA ASN A 243 -13.10 -3.88 13.49
C ASN A 243 -12.83 -4.92 12.38
N ILE A 244 -11.61 -4.94 11.87
CA ILE A 244 -11.25 -5.74 10.70
C ILE A 244 -10.44 -6.94 11.16
N ALA A 245 -10.95 -8.14 10.90
CA ALA A 245 -10.21 -9.39 11.03
C ALA A 245 -9.93 -9.93 9.62
N PRO A 246 -8.69 -9.92 9.15
CA PRO A 246 -8.33 -10.61 7.91
C PRO A 246 -8.48 -12.13 8.11
N THR A 247 -8.95 -12.81 7.07
CA THR A 247 -9.27 -14.24 7.11
C THR A 247 -8.55 -15.06 6.05
N GLU A 248 -7.51 -14.49 5.42
CA GLU A 248 -6.83 -15.15 4.30
C GLU A 248 -5.68 -16.03 4.78
N ASP A 249 -5.70 -17.33 4.40
CA ASP A 249 -4.58 -18.25 4.61
C ASP A 249 -3.50 -18.12 3.51
N LYS A 250 -3.84 -17.50 2.38
CA LYS A 250 -2.97 -17.36 1.21
C LYS A 250 -3.08 -15.97 0.63
N TYR A 251 -1.95 -15.41 0.27
CA TYR A 251 -1.86 -14.08 -0.32
C TYR A 251 -1.33 -14.16 -1.74
N TRP A 252 -1.95 -13.46 -2.67
CA TRP A 252 -1.57 -13.45 -4.09
C TRP A 252 -0.11 -13.00 -4.32
N TRP A 253 0.45 -12.20 -3.42
CA TRP A 253 1.87 -11.83 -3.46
C TRP A 253 2.80 -13.05 -3.34
N ASP A 254 2.50 -13.98 -2.43
CA ASP A 254 3.29 -15.20 -2.27
C ASP A 254 3.10 -16.13 -3.48
N GLU A 255 1.90 -16.18 -4.06
CA GLU A 255 1.65 -16.96 -5.29
C GLU A 255 2.46 -16.43 -6.47
N GLU A 256 2.55 -15.10 -6.62
CA GLU A 256 3.35 -14.48 -7.68
C GLU A 256 4.86 -14.71 -7.44
N VAL A 257 5.34 -14.61 -6.20
CA VAL A 257 6.73 -14.97 -5.84
C VAL A 257 7.02 -16.44 -6.19
N PHE A 258 6.09 -17.34 -5.90
CA PHE A 258 6.22 -18.76 -6.31
C PHE A 258 6.35 -18.88 -7.83
N CYS A 259 5.52 -18.19 -8.60
CA CYS A 259 5.62 -18.15 -10.07
C CYS A 259 6.98 -17.61 -10.56
N TRP A 260 7.50 -16.58 -9.90
CA TRP A 260 8.83 -16.04 -10.22
C TRP A 260 9.96 -17.00 -9.89
N ILE A 261 9.88 -17.72 -8.77
CA ILE A 261 10.86 -18.78 -8.43
C ILE A 261 10.87 -19.86 -9.52
N LYS A 262 9.71 -20.25 -10.01
CA LYS A 262 9.59 -21.21 -11.12
C LYS A 262 10.16 -20.66 -12.43
N LYS A 263 9.86 -19.39 -12.75
CA LYS A 263 10.26 -18.75 -14.01
C LYS A 263 11.74 -18.42 -14.06
N TYR A 264 12.32 -17.89 -12.99
CA TYR A 264 13.69 -17.37 -12.98
C TYR A 264 14.69 -18.28 -12.25
N GLY A 265 14.21 -19.34 -11.60
CA GLY A 265 15.00 -20.25 -10.78
C GLY A 265 15.25 -19.73 -9.35
N ALA A 266 15.30 -20.64 -8.39
CA ALA A 266 15.51 -20.34 -6.98
C ALA A 266 16.80 -19.54 -6.71
N ALA A 267 17.88 -19.81 -7.46
CA ALA A 267 19.17 -19.15 -7.32
C ALA A 267 19.11 -17.62 -7.56
N LYS A 268 18.16 -17.12 -8.36
CA LYS A 268 17.93 -15.69 -8.60
C LYS A 268 17.61 -14.96 -7.29
N PHE A 269 16.89 -15.61 -6.39
CA PHE A 269 16.39 -15.05 -5.13
C PHE A 269 17.18 -15.50 -3.89
N LYS A 270 18.40 -16.03 -4.06
CA LYS A 270 19.20 -16.57 -2.94
C LYS A 270 19.52 -15.52 -1.85
N LYS A 271 19.55 -14.23 -2.21
CA LYS A 271 19.78 -13.15 -1.25
C LYS A 271 18.50 -12.75 -0.52
N CYS A 272 17.31 -12.97 -1.11
CA CYS A 272 16.03 -12.61 -0.50
C CYS A 272 15.76 -13.42 0.77
N ASP A 273 15.25 -12.76 1.80
CA ASP A 273 14.94 -13.42 3.08
C ASP A 273 13.55 -14.06 3.06
N ILE A 274 13.35 -14.97 2.10
CA ILE A 274 12.09 -15.65 1.85
C ILE A 274 12.15 -17.16 2.11
N TRP A 275 13.34 -17.71 2.38
CA TRP A 275 13.61 -19.16 2.43
C TRP A 275 13.28 -19.82 3.77
N TYR A 276 12.62 -19.09 4.68
CA TYR A 276 12.01 -19.65 5.89
C TYR A 276 10.61 -20.23 5.61
N LYS A 277 10.00 -19.88 4.45
CA LYS A 277 8.70 -20.37 3.98
C LYS A 277 8.90 -21.61 3.11
N ASP A 278 8.04 -22.61 3.28
CA ASP A 278 7.99 -23.76 2.35
C ASP A 278 7.17 -23.41 1.11
N TRP A 279 7.87 -23.04 0.06
CA TRP A 279 7.26 -22.66 -1.23
C TRP A 279 6.56 -23.82 -1.94
N ASN A 280 6.81 -25.08 -1.55
CA ASN A 280 6.16 -26.23 -2.15
C ASN A 280 4.69 -26.36 -1.73
N LEU A 281 4.30 -25.75 -0.61
CA LEU A 281 2.89 -25.70 -0.15
C LEU A 281 1.99 -24.80 -1.00
N LEU A 282 2.57 -23.92 -1.84
CA LEU A 282 1.84 -23.03 -2.74
C LEU A 282 1.58 -23.63 -4.12
N ARG A 283 1.94 -24.88 -4.35
CA ARG A 283 1.66 -25.56 -5.62
C ARG A 283 0.15 -25.64 -5.84
N PRO A 284 -0.33 -25.24 -7.04
CA PRO A 284 -1.72 -25.48 -7.41
C PRO A 284 -2.05 -26.97 -7.38
N SER A 285 -3.21 -27.36 -6.85
CA SER A 285 -3.64 -28.76 -6.71
C SER A 285 -3.76 -29.51 -8.07
N ASN A 286 -3.81 -28.79 -9.17
CA ASN A 286 -3.93 -29.29 -10.55
C ASN A 286 -2.58 -29.43 -11.28
N GLU A 287 -1.45 -29.05 -10.66
CA GLU A 287 -0.11 -29.35 -11.22
C GLU A 287 0.24 -30.84 -11.02
N THR A 288 -0.17 -31.70 -11.96
CA THR A 288 0.06 -33.16 -11.95
C THR A 288 1.42 -33.60 -12.55
N GLY A 289 2.36 -32.68 -12.74
CA GLY A 289 3.69 -32.96 -13.26
C GLY A 289 4.72 -33.28 -12.16
N ASN A 290 5.72 -34.09 -12.49
CA ASN A 290 6.89 -34.38 -11.64
C ASN A 290 7.80 -33.14 -11.58
N THR A 291 7.29 -32.02 -10.97
CA THR A 291 8.01 -30.77 -10.83
C THR A 291 9.01 -30.86 -9.70
N GLU A 292 10.28 -30.54 -9.99
CA GLU A 292 11.33 -30.51 -8.97
C GLU A 292 10.90 -29.68 -7.76
N SER A 293 11.19 -30.21 -6.57
CA SER A 293 10.93 -29.50 -5.32
C SER A 293 11.79 -28.24 -5.24
N ILE A 294 11.16 -27.11 -4.92
CA ILE A 294 11.87 -25.86 -4.64
C ILE A 294 12.70 -26.04 -3.39
N ARG A 295 14.02 -25.92 -3.52
CA ARG A 295 14.98 -26.03 -2.41
C ARG A 295 15.61 -24.67 -2.12
N ASP A 296 15.97 -24.46 -0.86
CA ASP A 296 16.73 -23.30 -0.41
C ASP A 296 18.09 -23.22 -1.12
N PRO A 297 18.32 -22.23 -1.99
CA PRO A 297 19.55 -22.10 -2.78
C PRO A 297 20.69 -21.41 -2.04
N ARG A 298 20.47 -20.99 -0.78
CA ARG A 298 21.43 -20.17 -0.03
C ARG A 298 22.67 -20.96 0.34
N SER A 299 23.83 -20.35 0.07
CA SER A 299 25.11 -20.77 0.61
C SER A 299 25.21 -20.44 2.11
N THR A 300 26.24 -20.98 2.77
CA THR A 300 26.54 -20.63 4.18
C THR A 300 26.82 -19.13 4.33
N ALA A 301 27.49 -18.53 3.33
CA ALA A 301 27.74 -17.09 3.30
C ALA A 301 26.44 -16.28 3.21
N ASP A 302 25.50 -16.65 2.31
CA ASP A 302 24.19 -15.97 2.19
C ASP A 302 23.41 -16.05 3.52
N LYS A 303 23.41 -17.20 4.17
CA LYS A 303 22.77 -17.40 5.49
C LYS A 303 23.41 -16.53 6.59
N ALA A 304 24.72 -16.43 6.61
CA ALA A 304 25.44 -15.59 7.56
C ALA A 304 25.13 -14.10 7.34
N MET A 305 25.04 -13.66 6.08
CA MET A 305 24.69 -12.28 5.72
C MET A 305 23.25 -11.95 6.12
N GLN A 306 22.31 -12.82 5.84
CA GLN A 306 20.91 -12.62 6.28
C GLN A 306 20.79 -12.60 7.81
N TYR A 307 21.52 -13.47 8.50
CA TYR A 307 21.58 -13.44 9.96
C TYR A 307 22.10 -12.08 10.48
N TYR A 308 23.18 -11.54 9.89
CA TYR A 308 23.68 -10.21 10.22
C TYR A 308 22.61 -9.14 9.99
N LEU A 309 21.98 -9.12 8.83
CA LEU A 309 20.96 -8.14 8.47
C LEU A 309 19.77 -8.18 9.44
N ARG A 310 19.26 -9.37 9.77
CA ARG A 310 18.18 -9.55 10.76
C ARG A 310 18.56 -9.00 12.13
N ARG A 311 19.75 -9.37 12.64
CA ARG A 311 20.22 -8.95 13.97
C ARG A 311 20.45 -7.45 14.08
N THR A 312 20.77 -6.80 12.98
CA THR A 312 21.10 -5.38 12.95
C THR A 312 19.97 -4.49 12.43
N GLN A 313 18.80 -5.06 12.05
CA GLN A 313 17.71 -4.29 11.47
C GLN A 313 17.22 -3.17 12.39
N ARG A 314 17.03 -3.42 13.68
CA ARG A 314 16.57 -2.41 14.66
C ARG A 314 17.54 -1.26 14.87
N ILE A 315 18.83 -1.49 14.64
CA ILE A 315 19.90 -0.53 14.89
C ILE A 315 20.63 -0.10 13.61
N HIS A 316 20.05 -0.37 12.42
CA HIS A 316 20.69 -0.10 11.12
C HIS A 316 20.97 1.41 10.88
N HIS A 317 20.28 2.29 11.61
CA HIS A 317 20.49 3.74 11.57
C HIS A 317 21.80 4.20 12.28
N THR A 318 22.43 3.34 13.11
CA THR A 318 23.66 3.68 13.84
C THR A 318 24.87 3.79 12.89
N PHE A 319 25.86 4.59 13.29
CA PHE A 319 27.05 4.85 12.47
C PHE A 319 27.81 3.57 12.10
N LEU A 320 28.03 2.67 13.08
CA LEU A 320 28.77 1.41 12.86
C LEU A 320 28.07 0.52 11.84
N ILE A 321 26.76 0.33 11.99
CA ILE A 321 25.99 -0.51 11.05
C ILE A 321 25.92 0.12 9.66
N LYS A 322 25.74 1.45 9.56
CA LYS A 322 25.82 2.15 8.27
C LYS A 322 27.18 1.98 7.59
N ALA A 323 28.28 1.98 8.34
CA ALA A 323 29.61 1.74 7.80
C ALA A 323 29.77 0.29 7.30
N MET A 324 29.34 -0.70 8.09
CA MET A 324 29.30 -2.10 7.67
C MET A 324 28.41 -2.31 6.44
N ASP A 325 27.20 -1.75 6.42
CA ASP A 325 26.29 -1.85 5.27
C ASP A 325 26.91 -1.26 4.00
N ARG A 326 27.75 -0.21 4.07
CA ARG A 326 28.49 0.32 2.91
C ARG A 326 29.47 -0.70 2.35
N ILE A 327 30.21 -1.41 3.20
CA ILE A 327 31.15 -2.46 2.78
C ILE A 327 30.35 -3.60 2.14
N LEU A 328 29.28 -4.05 2.78
CA LEU A 328 28.45 -5.14 2.30
C LEU A 328 27.79 -4.87 0.94
N ARG A 329 27.44 -3.62 0.63
CA ARG A 329 26.92 -3.21 -0.69
C ARG A 329 27.90 -3.43 -1.84
N ILE A 330 29.20 -3.58 -1.54
CA ILE A 330 30.23 -3.80 -2.55
C ILE A 330 30.52 -5.28 -2.74
N ILE A 331 30.45 -6.07 -1.66
CA ILE A 331 30.90 -7.47 -1.67
C ILE A 331 29.73 -8.47 -1.75
N TRP A 332 28.53 -8.04 -1.51
CA TRP A 332 27.31 -8.86 -1.52
C TRP A 332 26.13 -8.11 -2.14
#